data_80ec826d4627844b37972c28f84ed977
#
_entry.id   80ec826d4627844b37972c28f84ed977
#
_cell.length_a   1.000
_cell.length_b   1.000
_cell.length_c   1.000
_cell.angle_alpha   90.00
_cell.angle_beta   90.00
_cell.angle_gamma   90.00
#
_symmetry.space_group_name_H-M   'P 1'
#
loop_
_entity.id
_entity.type
_entity.pdbx_description
1 polymer ?
#
loop_
_entity_poly.entity_id
_entity_poly.type
_entity_poly.pdbx_seq_one_letter_code
_entity_poly.pdbx_strand_id
1 'polypeptide(L)'
;ERGGVRLMRRDGVLKGFYAYAGEEGLEIREPLFLPGYEEDFRNSVEELADRMQAGQKEIPVYACPPEYAVNRKPLIMARIVSLRNLLSALMVPEEECVECSFAVIDPLITENSRVWKLTSGIGETELHVGETEDSEGVLPVADFTELIFGQVTPEELAGREGVILTEHLAGEFKKIIRLSRVCFNEIV
;
A
#
# COMPACT_ATOMS: atom_id res chain seq x y z
N GLU A 1 -14.17 -29.15 1.39
CA GLU A 1 -14.08 -27.89 0.60
C GLU A 1 -12.69 -27.28 0.80
N ARG A 2 -11.99 -27.00 -0.31
CA ARG A 2 -10.59 -26.52 -0.26
C ARG A 2 -10.47 -25.00 -0.12
N GLY A 3 -11.58 -24.29 -0.11
CA GLY A 3 -11.63 -22.83 0.05
C GLY A 3 -13.04 -22.27 -0.08
N GLY A 4 -13.20 -21.00 0.28
CA GLY A 4 -14.47 -20.30 0.20
C GLY A 4 -14.49 -18.93 0.86
N VAL A 5 -15.68 -18.36 0.97
CA VAL A 5 -15.91 -17.10 1.69
C VAL A 5 -16.81 -17.36 2.87
N ARG A 6 -16.45 -16.85 4.04
CA ARG A 6 -17.26 -16.92 5.25
C ARG A 6 -17.81 -15.54 5.62
N LEU A 7 -19.11 -15.50 5.90
CA LEU A 7 -19.81 -14.30 6.32
C LEU A 7 -20.00 -14.32 7.85
N MET A 8 -19.62 -13.24 8.50
CA MET A 8 -19.82 -13.03 9.93
C MET A 8 -21.12 -12.25 10.13
N ARG A 9 -22.08 -12.84 10.84
CA ARG A 9 -23.36 -12.21 11.12
C ARG A 9 -23.65 -12.20 12.61
N ARG A 10 -24.22 -11.09 13.10
CA ARG A 10 -24.74 -10.97 14.44
C ARG A 10 -26.17 -10.43 14.37
N ASP A 11 -27.09 -11.11 14.99
CA ASP A 11 -28.53 -10.80 14.92
C ASP A 11 -29.08 -10.66 13.49
N GLY A 12 -28.58 -11.54 12.58
CA GLY A 12 -28.96 -11.54 11.16
C GLY A 12 -28.26 -10.47 10.31
N VAL A 13 -27.56 -9.51 10.93
CA VAL A 13 -26.87 -8.41 10.23
C VAL A 13 -25.41 -8.80 9.91
N LEU A 14 -25.00 -8.58 8.66
CA LEU A 14 -23.63 -8.79 8.22
C LEU A 14 -22.69 -7.82 8.97
N LYS A 15 -21.66 -8.34 9.61
CA LYS A 15 -20.66 -7.60 10.39
C LYS A 15 -19.25 -7.70 9.79
N GLY A 16 -19.02 -8.69 8.93
CA GLY A 16 -17.76 -8.90 8.24
C GLY A 16 -17.78 -10.13 7.37
N PHE A 17 -16.70 -10.33 6.66
CA PHE A 17 -16.43 -11.53 5.87
C PHE A 17 -14.94 -11.76 5.70
N TYR A 18 -14.56 -12.94 5.31
CA TYR A 18 -13.20 -13.29 4.91
C TYR A 18 -13.20 -14.46 3.93
N ALA A 19 -12.21 -14.50 3.06
CA ALA A 19 -11.91 -15.66 2.25
C ALA A 19 -10.98 -16.62 3.01
N TYR A 20 -11.04 -17.91 2.68
CA TYR A 20 -10.14 -18.91 3.23
C TYR A 20 -9.74 -19.94 2.18
N ALA A 21 -8.55 -20.50 2.35
CA ALA A 21 -8.05 -21.62 1.59
C ALA A 21 -7.49 -22.70 2.55
N GLY A 22 -7.49 -23.95 2.12
CA GLY A 22 -7.11 -25.10 2.98
C GLY A 22 -6.43 -26.22 2.23
N GLU A 23 -5.63 -25.93 1.18
CA GLU A 23 -4.96 -26.98 0.39
C GLU A 23 -3.70 -27.52 1.11
N GLU A 24 -2.88 -26.64 1.66
CA GLU A 24 -1.65 -26.97 2.40
C GLU A 24 -1.76 -26.66 3.91
N GLY A 25 -2.94 -26.29 4.35
CA GLY A 25 -3.28 -25.82 5.69
C GLY A 25 -4.30 -24.69 5.59
N LEU A 26 -4.97 -24.39 6.70
CA LEU A 26 -5.93 -23.29 6.73
C LEU A 26 -5.19 -21.96 6.69
N GLU A 27 -5.53 -21.14 5.73
CA GLU A 27 -5.13 -19.73 5.66
C GLU A 27 -6.34 -18.83 5.44
N ILE A 28 -6.30 -17.65 6.03
CA ILE A 28 -7.34 -16.63 5.94
C ILE A 28 -6.84 -15.50 5.03
N ARG A 29 -7.70 -15.05 4.15
CA ARG A 29 -7.39 -13.98 3.19
C ARG A 29 -8.43 -12.88 3.28
N GLU A 30 -7.99 -11.64 3.17
CA GLU A 30 -8.83 -10.43 3.10
C GLU A 30 -9.92 -10.35 4.17
N PRO A 31 -9.60 -10.46 5.45
CA PRO A 31 -10.61 -10.24 6.46
C PRO A 31 -11.07 -8.78 6.45
N LEU A 32 -12.36 -8.58 6.28
CA LEU A 32 -12.99 -7.27 6.38
C LEU A 32 -14.14 -7.37 7.39
N PHE A 33 -14.08 -6.59 8.45
CA PHE A 33 -15.11 -6.54 9.48
C PHE A 33 -15.21 -5.15 10.11
N LEU A 34 -16.37 -4.87 10.68
CA LEU A 34 -16.61 -3.61 11.38
C LEU A 34 -15.78 -3.54 12.66
N PRO A 35 -15.30 -2.35 13.06
CA PRO A 35 -14.63 -2.14 14.33
C PRO A 35 -15.46 -2.69 15.51
N GLY A 36 -14.80 -3.34 16.47
CA GLY A 36 -15.43 -3.97 17.63
C GLY A 36 -15.93 -5.41 17.42
N TYR A 37 -15.63 -6.01 16.25
CA TYR A 37 -15.96 -7.41 15.91
C TYR A 37 -14.72 -8.30 15.77
N GLU A 38 -13.58 -7.90 16.35
CA GLU A 38 -12.31 -8.62 16.31
C GLU A 38 -12.38 -9.98 16.99
N GLU A 39 -13.13 -10.06 18.09
CA GLU A 39 -13.34 -11.30 18.83
C GLU A 39 -14.27 -12.24 18.06
N ASP A 40 -15.34 -11.73 17.46
CA ASP A 40 -16.22 -12.48 16.58
C ASP A 40 -15.45 -13.06 15.37
N PHE A 41 -14.50 -12.28 14.80
CA PHE A 41 -13.62 -12.75 13.74
C PHE A 41 -12.74 -13.91 14.21
N ARG A 42 -12.04 -13.76 15.35
CA ARG A 42 -11.20 -14.83 15.91
C ARG A 42 -11.99 -16.10 16.16
N ASN A 43 -13.13 -15.99 16.85
CA ASN A 43 -14.01 -17.14 17.13
C ASN A 43 -14.48 -17.83 15.85
N SER A 44 -14.82 -17.03 14.81
CA SER A 44 -15.21 -17.57 13.51
C SER A 44 -14.09 -18.33 12.80
N VAL A 45 -12.83 -17.87 12.94
CA VAL A 45 -11.65 -18.57 12.40
C VAL A 45 -11.37 -19.85 13.17
N GLU A 46 -11.47 -19.83 14.49
CA GLU A 46 -11.31 -21.03 15.33
C GLU A 46 -12.35 -22.10 15.00
N GLU A 47 -13.63 -21.73 14.89
CA GLU A 47 -14.67 -22.65 14.44
C GLU A 47 -14.41 -23.26 13.05
N LEU A 48 -13.85 -22.45 12.14
CA LEU A 48 -13.49 -22.92 10.81
C LEU A 48 -12.33 -23.91 10.89
N ALA A 49 -11.29 -23.61 11.70
CA ALA A 49 -10.14 -24.47 11.92
C ALA A 49 -10.57 -25.84 12.49
N ASP A 50 -11.44 -25.85 13.48
CA ASP A 50 -11.98 -27.07 14.08
C ASP A 50 -12.76 -27.89 13.06
N ARG A 51 -13.61 -27.23 12.25
CA ARG A 51 -14.39 -27.89 11.19
C ARG A 51 -13.50 -28.52 10.12
N MET A 52 -12.42 -27.84 9.75
CA MET A 52 -11.46 -28.31 8.74
C MET A 52 -10.41 -29.26 9.31
N GLN A 53 -10.44 -29.52 10.61
CA GLN A 53 -9.43 -30.30 11.34
C GLN A 53 -8.01 -29.81 11.08
N ALA A 54 -7.86 -28.48 10.99
CA ALA A 54 -6.57 -27.82 10.76
C ALA A 54 -5.70 -27.99 12.00
N GLY A 55 -4.75 -28.92 11.97
CA GLY A 55 -3.83 -29.21 13.09
C GLY A 55 -2.70 -28.16 13.25
N GLN A 56 -2.84 -27.00 12.65
CA GLN A 56 -1.85 -25.92 12.70
C GLN A 56 -1.88 -25.21 14.04
N LYS A 57 -0.70 -24.87 14.56
CA LYS A 57 -0.57 -24.03 15.77
C LYS A 57 -0.89 -22.55 15.51
N GLU A 58 -0.61 -22.10 14.30
CA GLU A 58 -0.81 -20.72 13.86
C GLU A 58 -1.51 -20.73 12.50
N ILE A 59 -2.55 -19.94 12.36
CA ILE A 59 -3.28 -19.76 11.11
C ILE A 59 -2.83 -18.43 10.50
N PRO A 60 -2.18 -18.44 9.32
CA PRO A 60 -1.79 -17.20 8.67
C PRO A 60 -3.01 -16.41 8.21
N VAL A 61 -2.96 -15.10 8.43
CA VAL A 61 -3.98 -14.15 7.99
C VAL A 61 -3.31 -13.13 7.08
N TYR A 62 -3.67 -13.16 5.81
CA TYR A 62 -3.14 -12.25 4.79
C TYR A 62 -4.07 -11.07 4.56
N ALA A 63 -3.47 -9.91 4.21
CA ALA A 63 -4.19 -8.67 3.97
C ALA A 63 -5.06 -8.21 5.15
N CYS A 64 -4.65 -8.53 6.37
CA CYS A 64 -5.31 -8.04 7.58
C CYS A 64 -5.13 -6.51 7.69
N PRO A 65 -6.16 -5.77 8.15
CA PRO A 65 -6.00 -4.37 8.49
C PRO A 65 -4.80 -4.16 9.43
N PRO A 66 -3.99 -3.11 9.22
CA PRO A 66 -2.69 -2.94 9.92
C PRO A 66 -2.77 -2.88 11.41
N GLU A 67 -3.86 -2.34 11.93
CA GLU A 67 -4.15 -2.24 13.37
C GLU A 67 -4.28 -3.61 14.04
N TYR A 68 -4.55 -4.66 13.27
CA TYR A 68 -4.70 -6.03 13.75
C TYR A 68 -3.52 -6.94 13.41
N ALA A 69 -2.54 -6.42 12.66
CA ALA A 69 -1.38 -7.22 12.25
C ALA A 69 -0.42 -7.46 13.43
N VAL A 70 -0.23 -8.72 13.81
CA VAL A 70 0.70 -9.13 14.88
C VAL A 70 2.13 -9.25 14.36
N ASN A 71 2.30 -9.74 13.13
CA ASN A 71 3.60 -9.88 12.46
C ASN A 71 3.50 -9.37 11.03
N ARG A 72 4.43 -8.48 10.63
CA ARG A 72 4.57 -8.03 9.25
C ARG A 72 5.74 -8.77 8.62
N LYS A 73 5.45 -9.59 7.61
CA LYS A 73 6.49 -10.19 6.76
C LYS A 73 6.37 -9.59 5.37
N PRO A 74 7.47 -9.18 4.73
CA PRO A 74 7.43 -8.78 3.33
C PRO A 74 7.01 -10.02 2.51
N LEU A 75 5.86 -9.93 1.87
CA LEU A 75 5.30 -11.01 1.05
C LEU A 75 5.63 -10.80 -0.43
N ILE A 76 5.72 -9.55 -0.86
CA ILE A 76 5.91 -9.17 -2.26
C ILE A 76 6.91 -8.02 -2.33
N MET A 77 7.76 -8.08 -3.35
CA MET A 77 8.59 -6.95 -3.76
C MET A 77 7.93 -6.28 -4.98
N ALA A 78 7.66 -4.98 -4.87
CA ALA A 78 7.20 -4.17 -5.99
C ALA A 78 8.34 -3.29 -6.49
N ARG A 79 8.41 -3.09 -7.81
CA ARG A 79 9.33 -2.17 -8.45
C ARG A 79 8.61 -1.31 -9.46
N ILE A 80 8.91 -0.02 -9.48
CA ILE A 80 8.42 0.90 -10.50
C ILE A 80 9.16 0.61 -11.81
N VAL A 81 8.41 0.16 -12.82
CA VAL A 81 8.96 -0.12 -14.16
C VAL A 81 8.96 1.14 -15.02
N SER A 82 7.92 1.99 -14.89
CA SER A 82 7.82 3.26 -15.59
C SER A 82 7.37 4.34 -14.60
N LEU A 83 8.32 5.18 -14.22
CA LEU A 83 8.05 6.25 -13.27
C LEU A 83 7.13 7.32 -13.90
N ARG A 84 7.32 7.66 -15.17
CA ARG A 84 6.43 8.59 -15.88
C ARG A 84 4.96 8.15 -15.81
N ASN A 85 4.69 6.89 -16.15
CA ASN A 85 3.32 6.38 -16.15
C ASN A 85 2.73 6.33 -14.73
N LEU A 86 3.55 5.96 -13.74
CA LEU A 86 3.11 5.97 -12.35
C LEU A 86 2.75 7.38 -11.89
N LEU A 87 3.63 8.36 -12.10
CA LEU A 87 3.40 9.75 -11.73
C LEU A 87 2.14 10.33 -12.39
N SER A 88 1.92 10.01 -13.67
CA SER A 88 0.71 10.46 -14.40
C SER A 88 -0.58 9.79 -13.92
N ALA A 89 -0.49 8.71 -13.16
CA ALA A 89 -1.65 8.01 -12.59
C ALA A 89 -1.96 8.45 -11.14
N LEU A 90 -1.08 9.23 -10.52
CA LEU A 90 -1.32 9.78 -9.20
C LEU A 90 -2.31 10.94 -9.27
N MET A 91 -3.05 11.14 -8.20
CA MET A 91 -4.07 12.16 -8.10
C MET A 91 -3.75 13.14 -6.96
N VAL A 92 -4.38 14.30 -7.04
CA VAL A 92 -4.33 15.35 -6.01
C VAL A 92 -5.77 15.73 -5.67
N PRO A 93 -6.10 16.08 -4.40
CA PRO A 93 -7.41 16.64 -4.05
C PRO A 93 -7.68 17.94 -4.84
N GLU A 94 -8.94 18.17 -5.24
CA GLU A 94 -9.32 19.35 -6.05
C GLU A 94 -9.00 20.69 -5.37
N GLU A 95 -8.97 20.71 -4.04
CA GLU A 95 -8.65 21.90 -3.23
C GLU A 95 -7.15 22.18 -3.11
N GLU A 96 -6.30 21.25 -3.53
CA GLU A 96 -4.84 21.38 -3.46
C GLU A 96 -4.24 21.75 -4.81
N CYS A 97 -3.08 22.37 -4.80
CA CYS A 97 -2.22 22.50 -5.97
C CYS A 97 -0.83 21.96 -5.66
N VAL A 98 -0.20 21.38 -6.64
CA VAL A 98 1.16 20.82 -6.53
C VAL A 98 2.08 21.54 -7.52
N GLU A 99 3.25 21.97 -7.05
CA GLU A 99 4.35 22.38 -7.89
C GLU A 99 5.66 21.98 -7.23
N CYS A 100 6.30 20.92 -7.73
CA CYS A 100 7.59 20.49 -7.22
C CYS A 100 8.44 19.82 -8.31
N SER A 101 9.74 19.71 -8.01
CA SER A 101 10.68 18.99 -8.86
C SER A 101 11.64 18.15 -8.02
N PHE A 102 11.95 16.94 -8.49
CA PHE A 102 12.86 16.03 -7.79
C PHE A 102 13.54 15.07 -8.75
N ALA A 103 14.79 14.74 -8.43
CA ALA A 103 15.53 13.72 -9.14
C ALA A 103 15.23 12.34 -8.57
N VAL A 104 15.01 11.36 -9.43
CA VAL A 104 14.98 9.96 -9.05
C VAL A 104 16.24 9.28 -9.57
N ILE A 105 16.83 8.43 -8.72
CA ILE A 105 17.99 7.60 -9.08
C ILE A 105 17.53 6.15 -9.15
N ASP A 106 17.56 5.58 -10.34
CA ASP A 106 17.29 4.16 -10.60
C ASP A 106 18.51 3.52 -11.24
N PRO A 107 19.24 2.64 -10.52
CA PRO A 107 20.46 2.03 -11.05
C PRO A 107 20.19 0.97 -12.11
N LEU A 108 18.96 0.52 -12.31
CA LEU A 108 18.59 -0.55 -13.24
C LEU A 108 17.80 -0.04 -14.46
N ILE A 109 16.91 0.92 -14.27
CA ILE A 109 16.07 1.48 -15.33
C ILE A 109 16.44 2.95 -15.50
N THR A 110 17.35 3.21 -16.44
CA THR A 110 17.89 4.56 -16.66
C THR A 110 16.84 5.58 -17.10
N GLU A 111 15.76 5.13 -17.71
CA GLU A 111 14.61 5.95 -18.10
C GLU A 111 13.88 6.56 -16.91
N ASN A 112 13.95 5.92 -15.75
CA ASN A 112 13.41 6.45 -14.49
C ASN A 112 14.33 7.50 -13.86
N SER A 113 15.65 7.46 -14.15
CA SER A 113 16.65 8.39 -13.62
C SER A 113 16.57 9.72 -14.35
N ARG A 114 15.62 10.57 -13.93
CA ARG A 114 15.35 11.89 -14.47
C ARG A 114 15.07 12.87 -13.33
N VAL A 115 15.10 14.15 -13.65
CA VAL A 115 14.51 15.17 -12.80
C VAL A 115 13.08 15.40 -13.25
N TRP A 116 12.16 15.00 -12.43
CA TRP A 116 10.73 15.07 -12.68
C TRP A 116 10.16 16.37 -12.16
N LYS A 117 9.31 17.01 -12.96
CA LYS A 117 8.50 18.15 -12.53
C LYS A 117 7.05 17.73 -12.46
N LEU A 118 6.40 17.98 -11.32
CA LEU A 118 4.97 17.74 -11.10
C LEU A 118 4.27 19.06 -10.91
N THR A 119 3.16 19.25 -11.60
CA THR A 119 2.29 20.41 -11.41
C THR A 119 0.83 20.00 -11.46
N SER A 120 -0.02 20.66 -10.65
CA SER A 120 -1.47 20.65 -10.78
C SER A 120 -2.02 21.99 -10.35
N GLY A 121 -3.11 22.45 -10.95
CA GLY A 121 -3.83 23.64 -10.57
C GLY A 121 -4.97 23.36 -9.58
N ILE A 122 -5.49 24.39 -8.94
CA ILE A 122 -6.71 24.28 -8.12
C ILE A 122 -7.88 23.85 -9.03
N GLY A 123 -8.63 22.84 -8.62
CA GLY A 123 -9.70 22.25 -9.40
C GLY A 123 -9.25 21.13 -10.35
N GLU A 124 -7.96 20.84 -10.41
CA GLU A 124 -7.40 19.72 -11.16
C GLU A 124 -7.07 18.56 -10.24
N THR A 125 -7.49 17.36 -10.58
CA THR A 125 -7.17 16.14 -9.84
C THR A 125 -6.00 15.35 -10.44
N GLU A 126 -5.61 15.66 -11.67
CA GLU A 126 -4.54 15.00 -12.39
C GLU A 126 -3.21 15.75 -12.25
N LEU A 127 -2.11 15.01 -12.15
CA LEU A 127 -0.77 15.58 -12.18
C LEU A 127 -0.25 15.72 -13.61
N HIS A 128 0.21 16.91 -13.95
CA HIS A 128 1.00 17.14 -15.16
C HIS A 128 2.45 16.77 -14.89
N VAL A 129 2.98 15.79 -15.62
CA VAL A 129 4.31 15.23 -15.45
C VAL A 129 5.24 15.71 -16.55
N GLY A 130 6.25 16.45 -16.19
CA GLY A 130 7.30 16.93 -17.08
C GLY A 130 8.70 16.54 -16.61
N GLU A 131 9.71 16.93 -17.37
CA GLU A 131 11.11 16.84 -17.00
C GLU A 131 11.69 18.27 -16.89
N THR A 132 12.68 18.44 -16.02
CA THR A 132 13.39 19.71 -15.80
C THR A 132 14.86 19.43 -15.47
N GLU A 133 15.69 20.48 -15.43
CA GLU A 133 17.08 20.38 -14.97
C GLU A 133 17.22 20.79 -13.49
N ASP A 134 16.22 21.53 -12.96
CA ASP A 134 16.23 22.02 -11.60
C ASP A 134 15.56 21.01 -10.66
N SER A 135 16.26 20.59 -9.62
CA SER A 135 15.79 19.60 -8.64
C SER A 135 15.84 20.16 -7.22
N GLU A 136 14.73 20.06 -6.50
CA GLU A 136 14.62 20.42 -5.08
C GLU A 136 15.04 19.28 -4.15
N GLY A 137 15.17 18.08 -4.68
CA GLY A 137 15.52 16.90 -3.90
C GLY A 137 15.96 15.73 -4.75
N VAL A 138 16.49 14.71 -4.08
CA VAL A 138 16.97 13.48 -4.71
C VAL A 138 16.41 12.28 -3.93
N LEU A 139 15.83 11.34 -4.65
CA LEU A 139 15.30 10.10 -4.06
C LEU A 139 15.79 8.88 -4.84
N PRO A 140 16.39 7.88 -4.18
CA PRO A 140 16.53 6.54 -4.74
C PRO A 140 15.13 5.99 -5.10
N VAL A 141 15.03 5.27 -6.20
CA VAL A 141 13.74 4.71 -6.67
C VAL A 141 13.09 3.79 -5.63
N ALA A 142 13.86 3.10 -4.80
CA ALA A 142 13.35 2.26 -3.73
C ALA A 142 12.61 3.09 -2.68
N ASP A 143 13.22 4.16 -2.20
CA ASP A 143 12.64 5.08 -1.22
C ASP A 143 11.41 5.79 -1.78
N PHE A 144 11.46 6.21 -3.04
CA PHE A 144 10.30 6.77 -3.71
C PHE A 144 9.15 5.74 -3.84
N THR A 145 9.47 4.47 -4.11
CA THR A 145 8.48 3.38 -4.16
C THR A 145 7.78 3.24 -2.80
N GLU A 146 8.52 3.17 -1.70
CA GLU A 146 7.94 3.07 -0.36
C GLU A 146 7.05 4.27 -0.02
N LEU A 147 7.45 5.49 -0.43
CA LEU A 147 6.66 6.70 -0.24
C LEU A 147 5.31 6.62 -0.97
N ILE A 148 5.33 6.29 -2.24
CA ILE A 148 4.13 6.25 -3.08
C ILE A 148 3.17 5.13 -2.66
N PHE A 149 3.69 4.00 -2.23
CA PHE A 149 2.89 2.91 -1.67
C PHE A 149 2.50 3.12 -0.19
N GLY A 150 2.77 4.30 0.37
CA GLY A 150 2.35 4.65 1.73
C GLY A 150 3.01 3.83 2.84
N GLN A 151 4.17 3.24 2.57
CA GLN A 151 4.92 2.47 3.57
C GLN A 151 5.72 3.39 4.50
N VAL A 152 6.11 4.56 4.02
CA VAL A 152 6.84 5.58 4.77
C VAL A 152 6.24 6.96 4.55
N THR A 153 6.49 7.87 5.48
CA THR A 153 6.14 9.28 5.35
C THR A 153 7.33 10.09 4.79
N PRO A 154 7.10 11.31 4.24
CA PRO A 154 8.21 12.18 3.83
C PRO A 154 9.19 12.48 4.97
N GLU A 155 8.72 12.60 6.21
CA GLU A 155 9.55 12.83 7.38
C GLU A 155 10.49 11.66 7.70
N GLU A 156 9.99 10.43 7.57
CA GLU A 156 10.79 9.23 7.75
C GLU A 156 11.84 9.05 6.66
N LEU A 157 11.56 9.55 5.44
CA LEU A 157 12.53 9.54 4.34
C LEU A 157 13.66 10.55 4.54
N ALA A 158 13.38 11.72 5.08
CA ALA A 158 14.36 12.83 5.19
C ALA A 158 15.62 12.46 5.99
N GLY A 159 15.59 11.40 6.78
CA GLY A 159 16.75 10.88 7.54
C GLY A 159 17.51 9.75 6.87
N ARG A 160 17.12 9.31 5.67
CA ARG A 160 17.74 8.16 5.01
C ARG A 160 18.97 8.53 4.18
N GLU A 161 19.90 7.60 4.10
CA GLU A 161 21.10 7.77 3.27
C GLU A 161 20.73 7.88 1.78
N GLY A 162 21.30 8.84 1.09
CA GLY A 162 21.03 9.10 -0.33
C GLY A 162 19.75 9.85 -0.65
N VAL A 163 18.92 10.16 0.37
CA VAL A 163 17.72 10.99 0.22
C VAL A 163 18.05 12.45 0.54
N ILE A 164 17.70 13.33 -0.38
CA ILE A 164 17.69 14.79 -0.17
C ILE A 164 16.24 15.23 -0.35
N LEU A 165 15.66 15.76 0.71
CA LEU A 165 14.26 16.19 0.73
C LEU A 165 14.15 17.55 1.41
N THR A 166 13.77 18.58 0.65
CA THR A 166 13.48 19.90 1.22
C THR A 166 12.14 19.90 1.96
N GLU A 167 11.93 20.84 2.87
CA GLU A 167 10.64 21.01 3.56
C GLU A 167 9.50 21.27 2.57
N HIS A 168 9.76 22.05 1.51
CA HIS A 168 8.80 22.31 0.44
C HIS A 168 8.41 21.02 -0.28
N LEU A 169 9.39 20.26 -0.77
CA LEU A 169 9.16 19.01 -1.48
C LEU A 169 8.42 17.98 -0.59
N ALA A 170 8.77 17.90 0.69
CA ALA A 170 8.06 17.05 1.65
C ALA A 170 6.59 17.47 1.82
N GLY A 171 6.34 18.78 1.83
CA GLY A 171 4.98 19.36 1.86
C GLY A 171 4.18 19.00 0.61
N GLU A 172 4.78 19.12 -0.57
CA GLU A 172 4.13 18.79 -1.85
C GLU A 172 3.79 17.30 -1.95
N PHE A 173 4.68 16.40 -1.51
CA PHE A 173 4.40 14.98 -1.49
C PHE A 173 3.24 14.57 -0.55
N LYS A 174 2.93 15.37 0.46
CA LYS A 174 1.77 15.11 1.34
C LYS A 174 0.43 15.37 0.66
N LYS A 175 0.40 16.28 -0.31
CA LYS A 175 -0.81 16.62 -1.07
C LYS A 175 -1.17 15.53 -2.08
N ILE A 176 -0.19 14.78 -2.56
CA ILE A 176 -0.41 13.72 -3.55
C ILE A 176 -1.13 12.55 -2.89
N ILE A 177 -2.24 12.12 -3.48
CA ILE A 177 -2.96 10.92 -3.05
C ILE A 177 -2.10 9.71 -3.34
N ARG A 178 -1.62 9.10 -2.27
CA ARG A 178 -0.80 7.89 -2.37
C ARG A 178 -1.64 6.73 -2.85
N LEU A 179 -1.02 5.83 -3.55
CA LEU A 179 -1.66 4.56 -3.86
C LEU A 179 -2.05 3.91 -2.53
N SER A 180 -3.32 3.53 -2.41
CA SER A 180 -3.79 2.76 -1.26
C SER A 180 -2.94 1.51 -1.14
N ARG A 181 -2.81 0.97 0.07
CA ARG A 181 -2.04 -0.26 0.30
C ARG A 181 -2.37 -1.29 -0.74
N VAL A 182 -1.39 -1.60 -1.56
CA VAL A 182 -1.54 -2.60 -2.61
C VAL A 182 -1.63 -3.96 -1.92
N CYS A 183 -2.78 -4.59 -2.04
CA CYS A 183 -2.98 -5.96 -1.63
C CYS A 183 -2.89 -6.85 -2.87
N PHE A 184 -1.85 -7.66 -2.94
CA PHE A 184 -1.73 -8.67 -3.98
C PHE A 184 -2.31 -9.98 -3.45
N ASN A 185 -3.41 -10.41 -4.04
CA ASN A 185 -4.09 -11.65 -3.68
C ASN A 185 -3.71 -12.84 -4.53
N GLU A 186 -2.96 -12.62 -5.59
CA GLU A 186 -2.52 -13.67 -6.47
C GLU A 186 -1.13 -14.15 -6.04
N ILE A 187 -1.08 -15.36 -5.49
CA ILE A 187 0.15 -16.13 -5.35
C ILE A 187 0.24 -16.98 -6.61
N VAL A 188 1.19 -16.66 -7.48
CA VAL A 188 1.51 -17.46 -8.66
C VAL A 188 2.40 -18.62 -8.26
#